data_34f335c91db5df6a41b3bac704084908
#
_entry.id   34f335c91db5df6a41b3bac704084908
#
_cell.length_a   1.000
_cell.length_b   1.000
_cell.length_c   1.000
_cell.angle_alpha   90.00
_cell.angle_beta   90.00
_cell.angle_gamma   90.00
#
_symmetry.space_group_name_H-M   'P 1'
#
loop_
_entity.id
_entity.type
_entity.pdbx_description
1 polymer ?
#
loop_
_entity_poly.entity_id
_entity_poly.type
_entity_poly.pdbx_seq_one_letter_code
_entity_poly.pdbx_strand_id
1 'polypeptide(L)'
;TDDLMKVEDIKNGYCTQFLLHKDPGASVARLRAFLESNGDSVVVIEDDDVANCHVHTSDPGMMLSEAIKYGYLTNFKIENMHEQFLARQAQGKGLEKQAAAEENATGSADEFVYAAVDPEQDYGFVAVAAGEGLKGVFTDLGVAAVVSGGQTMNPATEDILAAIQSVPAKTVFVLPNNKNIIMAAEQAQKLADRKVVVLPTRTVPQGMTAMLNFDPGLSADENAVNMMSAAEHVDTGLITYAARDSEYDGRSIKKGEIMALQNGKIVSTGTDITKMTYRLARSMKKKDTQFITVISGCDVSDEDAEKTTDLVRAKCGGSIEVSHISGGQPVYYYMISVE
;
A
#
# COMPACT_ATOMS: atom_id res chain seq x y z
N THR A 1 -13.48 27.86 -22.88
CA THR A 1 -12.15 28.30 -23.35
C THR A 1 -11.14 27.46 -22.56
N ASP A 2 -10.72 26.38 -23.23
CA ASP A 2 -9.72 25.42 -22.76
C ASP A 2 -8.37 26.11 -22.62
N ASP A 3 -7.92 26.29 -21.39
CA ASP A 3 -6.52 26.58 -21.09
C ASP A 3 -5.79 25.25 -20.97
N LEU A 4 -5.49 24.67 -22.13
CA LEU A 4 -4.66 23.44 -22.21
C LEU A 4 -3.24 23.83 -21.81
N MET A 5 -2.82 23.43 -20.59
CA MET A 5 -1.43 23.48 -20.15
C MET A 5 -0.54 22.94 -21.28
N LYS A 6 0.43 23.75 -21.73
CA LYS A 6 1.40 23.33 -22.76
C LYS A 6 2.64 22.78 -22.09
N VAL A 7 3.37 21.88 -22.76
CA VAL A 7 4.67 21.35 -22.30
C VAL A 7 5.62 22.46 -21.87
N GLU A 8 5.52 23.63 -22.54
CA GLU A 8 6.34 24.83 -22.29
C GLU A 8 6.04 25.50 -20.94
N ASP A 9 4.90 25.17 -20.29
CA ASP A 9 4.50 25.73 -19.00
C ASP A 9 5.11 24.97 -17.81
N ILE A 10 5.71 23.81 -18.04
CA ILE A 10 6.37 22.99 -16.99
C ILE A 10 7.80 23.49 -16.79
N LYS A 11 8.00 24.43 -15.88
CA LYS A 11 9.33 24.99 -15.57
C LYS A 11 10.23 23.98 -14.85
N ASN A 12 9.66 23.18 -13.96
CA ASN A 12 10.36 22.19 -13.14
C ASN A 12 9.97 20.78 -13.61
N GLY A 13 10.66 20.27 -14.62
CA GLY A 13 10.28 19.08 -15.39
C GLY A 13 10.54 17.74 -14.71
N TYR A 14 11.12 17.70 -13.51
CA TYR A 14 11.41 16.47 -12.79
C TYR A 14 10.72 16.42 -11.44
N CYS A 15 9.90 15.39 -11.22
CA CYS A 15 9.44 14.99 -9.90
C CYS A 15 10.54 14.19 -9.21
N THR A 16 11.07 14.71 -8.10
CA THR A 16 12.18 14.10 -7.36
C THR A 16 11.76 13.79 -5.95
N GLN A 17 11.86 12.52 -5.57
CA GLN A 17 11.56 12.04 -4.23
C GLN A 17 12.75 11.28 -3.66
N PHE A 18 12.97 11.41 -2.35
CA PHE A 18 14.00 10.66 -1.62
C PHE A 18 13.71 10.65 -0.12
N LEU A 19 14.23 9.63 0.56
CA LEU A 19 14.22 9.53 2.00
C LEU A 19 15.61 9.93 2.52
N LEU A 20 15.68 10.99 3.32
CA LEU A 20 16.88 11.42 4.02
C LEU A 20 16.92 10.76 5.41
N HIS A 21 17.99 10.03 5.69
CA HIS A 21 18.34 9.59 7.03
C HIS A 21 19.27 10.65 7.63
N LYS A 22 18.77 11.37 8.63
CA LYS A 22 19.41 12.58 9.18
C LYS A 22 20.67 12.24 9.96
N ASP A 23 21.73 13.03 9.74
CA ASP A 23 22.85 13.06 10.67
C ASP A 23 22.45 13.74 11.99
N PRO A 24 23.05 13.35 13.14
CA PRO A 24 22.78 14.00 14.41
C PRO A 24 22.99 15.52 14.36
N GLY A 25 21.92 16.27 14.63
CA GLY A 25 21.93 17.74 14.60
C GLY A 25 21.71 18.37 13.22
N ALA A 26 21.42 17.60 12.18
CA ALA A 26 21.09 18.13 10.86
C ALA A 26 19.78 18.96 10.89
N SER A 27 19.80 20.12 10.24
CA SER A 27 18.64 21.02 10.17
C SER A 27 17.82 20.77 8.91
N VAL A 28 16.74 20.00 9.01
CA VAL A 28 15.80 19.77 7.92
C VAL A 28 15.14 21.06 7.43
N ALA A 29 14.96 22.04 8.32
CA ALA A 29 14.42 23.35 7.95
C ALA A 29 15.30 24.10 6.91
N ARG A 30 16.63 23.95 6.98
CA ARG A 30 17.53 24.53 5.98
C ARG A 30 17.42 23.80 4.65
N LEU A 31 17.34 22.48 4.68
CA LEU A 31 17.12 21.68 3.47
C LEU A 31 15.79 22.07 2.82
N ARG A 32 14.70 22.17 3.58
CA ARG A 32 13.39 22.62 3.06
C ARG A 32 13.50 23.98 2.39
N ALA A 33 14.11 24.97 3.04
CA ALA A 33 14.28 26.30 2.47
C ALA A 33 15.07 26.28 1.16
N PHE A 34 16.08 25.40 1.03
CA PHE A 34 16.83 25.22 -0.20
C PHE A 34 15.96 24.59 -1.31
N LEU A 35 15.19 23.55 -1.00
CA LEU A 35 14.29 22.90 -1.97
C LEU A 35 13.22 23.89 -2.46
N GLU A 36 12.62 24.68 -1.56
CA GLU A 36 11.63 25.71 -1.87
C GLU A 36 12.21 26.85 -2.74
N SER A 37 13.49 27.17 -2.57
CA SER A 37 14.16 28.22 -3.36
C SER A 37 14.53 27.78 -4.77
N ASN A 38 14.63 26.47 -5.03
CA ASN A 38 15.15 25.90 -6.28
C ASN A 38 14.18 24.93 -6.96
N GLY A 39 12.95 24.80 -6.45
CA GLY A 39 11.91 23.96 -6.98
C GLY A 39 10.52 24.44 -6.59
N ASP A 40 9.51 23.71 -7.01
CA ASP A 40 8.12 23.90 -6.57
C ASP A 40 7.51 22.60 -6.06
N SER A 41 6.26 22.66 -5.57
CA SER A 41 5.54 21.50 -5.03
C SER A 41 6.32 20.77 -3.94
N VAL A 42 7.06 21.53 -3.12
CA VAL A 42 7.95 20.97 -2.09
C VAL A 42 7.15 20.42 -0.93
N VAL A 43 7.37 19.16 -0.63
CA VAL A 43 6.85 18.47 0.57
C VAL A 43 8.02 17.87 1.32
N VAL A 44 8.21 18.25 2.57
CA VAL A 44 9.21 17.68 3.48
C VAL A 44 8.50 17.24 4.75
N ILE A 45 8.46 15.96 4.99
CA ILE A 45 7.85 15.35 6.17
C ILE A 45 8.97 14.80 7.03
N GLU A 46 9.13 15.37 8.20
CA GLU A 46 10.18 15.03 9.15
C GLU A 46 9.63 14.12 10.24
N ASP A 47 10.37 13.05 10.53
CA ASP A 47 10.21 12.15 11.67
C ASP A 47 11.53 12.15 12.46
N ASP A 48 11.62 11.42 13.59
CA ASP A 48 12.74 11.47 14.54
C ASP A 48 14.11 11.34 13.86
N ASP A 49 14.33 10.32 13.03
CA ASP A 49 15.61 10.04 12.38
C ASP A 49 15.59 10.18 10.86
N VAL A 50 14.43 10.46 10.26
CA VAL A 50 14.28 10.49 8.81
C VAL A 50 13.46 11.71 8.35
N ALA A 51 13.66 12.12 7.10
CA ALA A 51 12.78 13.07 6.42
C ALA A 51 12.45 12.56 5.02
N ASN A 52 11.16 12.49 4.70
CA ASN A 52 10.69 12.20 3.35
C ASN A 52 10.58 13.51 2.57
N CYS A 53 11.31 13.60 1.47
CA CYS A 53 11.41 14.81 0.66
C CYS A 53 10.84 14.57 -0.74
N HIS A 54 10.00 15.51 -1.19
CA HIS A 54 9.47 15.58 -2.54
C HIS A 54 9.64 17.01 -3.06
N VAL A 55 10.09 17.15 -4.30
CA VAL A 55 10.24 18.44 -4.97
C VAL A 55 10.12 18.29 -6.49
N HIS A 56 9.43 19.23 -7.13
CA HIS A 56 9.50 19.41 -8.57
C HIS A 56 10.64 20.38 -8.90
N THR A 57 11.56 19.99 -9.75
CA THR A 57 12.76 20.77 -10.06
C THR A 57 13.20 20.60 -11.51
N SER A 58 13.96 21.56 -12.01
CA SER A 58 14.68 21.43 -13.28
C SER A 58 16.01 20.70 -13.14
N ASP A 59 16.56 20.57 -11.91
CA ASP A 59 17.84 19.94 -11.62
C ASP A 59 17.76 19.01 -10.41
N PRO A 60 17.38 17.73 -10.60
CA PRO A 60 17.37 16.74 -9.54
C PRO A 60 18.73 16.52 -8.89
N GLY A 61 19.80 16.63 -9.68
CA GLY A 61 21.16 16.44 -9.20
C GLY A 61 21.55 17.46 -8.13
N MET A 62 21.17 18.72 -8.34
CA MET A 62 21.41 19.80 -7.37
C MET A 62 20.65 19.56 -6.05
N MET A 63 19.39 19.11 -6.13
CA MET A 63 18.57 18.80 -4.96
C MET A 63 19.20 17.69 -4.12
N LEU A 64 19.62 16.60 -4.77
CA LEU A 64 20.24 15.46 -4.09
C LEU A 64 21.61 15.82 -3.52
N SER A 65 22.42 16.61 -4.25
CA SER A 65 23.73 17.07 -3.80
C SER A 65 23.65 17.97 -2.56
N GLU A 66 22.58 18.75 -2.43
CA GLU A 66 22.34 19.51 -1.19
C GLU A 66 21.88 18.58 -0.08
N ALA A 67 20.93 17.69 -0.37
CA ALA A 67 20.34 16.80 0.64
C ALA A 67 21.36 15.87 1.32
N ILE A 68 22.36 15.39 0.59
CA ILE A 68 23.46 14.54 1.12
C ILE A 68 24.26 15.24 2.23
N LYS A 69 24.28 16.56 2.29
CA LYS A 69 24.98 17.32 3.35
C LYS A 69 24.31 17.19 4.72
N TYR A 70 23.10 16.67 4.78
CA TYR A 70 22.29 16.54 5.99
C TYR A 70 22.17 15.09 6.48
N GLY A 71 22.77 14.13 5.74
CA GLY A 71 22.74 12.71 6.03
C GLY A 71 22.80 11.85 4.76
N TYR A 72 22.51 10.56 4.88
CA TYR A 72 22.50 9.69 3.71
C TYR A 72 21.10 9.51 3.14
N LEU A 73 21.00 9.29 1.84
CA LEU A 73 19.74 9.23 1.11
C LEU A 73 19.42 7.80 0.65
N THR A 74 18.12 7.46 0.68
CA THR A 74 17.59 6.19 0.17
C THR A 74 16.27 6.42 -0.56
N ASN A 75 15.71 5.39 -1.19
CA ASN A 75 14.40 5.40 -1.85
C ASN A 75 14.25 6.52 -2.88
N PHE A 76 15.21 6.62 -3.80
CA PHE A 76 15.19 7.61 -4.88
C PHE A 76 14.10 7.30 -5.88
N LYS A 77 13.30 8.31 -6.23
CA LYS A 77 12.39 8.29 -7.37
C LYS A 77 12.58 9.61 -8.13
N ILE A 78 13.01 9.54 -9.39
CA ILE A 78 13.14 10.70 -10.26
C ILE A 78 12.37 10.40 -11.54
N GLU A 79 11.35 11.18 -11.82
CA GLU A 79 10.48 11.02 -13.00
C GLU A 79 10.49 12.27 -13.86
N ASN A 80 10.56 12.08 -15.18
CA ASN A 80 10.48 13.17 -16.13
C ASN A 80 9.01 13.48 -16.44
N MET A 81 8.50 14.59 -15.91
CA MET A 81 7.10 15.00 -16.09
C MET A 81 6.79 15.43 -17.54
N HIS A 82 7.78 15.86 -18.33
CA HIS A 82 7.58 16.12 -19.75
C HIS A 82 7.28 14.83 -20.53
N GLU A 83 7.97 13.74 -20.23
CA GLU A 83 7.70 12.44 -20.85
C GLU A 83 6.32 11.91 -20.47
N GLN A 84 5.93 12.06 -19.21
CA GLN A 84 4.59 11.67 -18.75
C GLN A 84 3.50 12.50 -19.44
N PHE A 85 3.72 13.81 -19.61
CA PHE A 85 2.77 14.68 -20.30
C PHE A 85 2.65 14.33 -21.80
N LEU A 86 3.78 14.07 -22.47
CA LEU A 86 3.81 13.67 -23.89
C LEU A 86 3.14 12.30 -24.08
N ALA A 87 3.36 11.35 -23.18
CA ALA A 87 2.72 10.05 -23.20
C ALA A 87 1.18 10.18 -23.06
N ARG A 88 0.70 11.03 -22.15
CA ARG A 88 -0.73 11.34 -22.01
C ARG A 88 -1.34 12.01 -23.25
N GLN A 89 -0.61 12.94 -23.89
CA GLN A 89 -1.06 13.56 -25.15
C GLN A 89 -1.08 12.57 -26.33
N ALA A 90 -0.14 11.64 -26.38
CA ALA A 90 -0.10 10.60 -27.41
C ALA A 90 -1.27 9.61 -27.26
N GLN A 91 -1.66 9.28 -26.04
CA GLN A 91 -2.83 8.44 -25.76
C GLN A 91 -4.16 9.15 -26.09
N GLY A 92 -4.27 10.46 -25.90
CA GLY A 92 -5.46 11.24 -26.26
C GLY A 92 -5.73 11.38 -27.77
N LYS A 93 -4.75 11.10 -28.62
CA LYS A 93 -4.86 11.15 -30.10
C LYS A 93 -5.01 9.78 -30.77
N GLY A 94 -5.03 8.69 -30.01
CA GLY A 94 -4.99 7.31 -30.50
C GLY A 94 -6.30 6.53 -30.45
N LEU A 95 -7.46 7.15 -30.19
CA LEU A 95 -8.75 6.46 -30.08
C LEU A 95 -9.45 6.19 -31.43
N GLU A 96 -8.68 6.02 -32.52
CA GLU A 96 -9.17 5.35 -33.73
C GLU A 96 -8.02 4.58 -34.38
N LYS A 97 -7.99 3.30 -34.13
CA LYS A 97 -7.42 2.14 -34.87
C LYS A 97 -6.44 1.28 -34.10
N GLN A 98 -6.90 0.06 -34.04
CA GLN A 98 -6.17 -1.22 -33.95
C GLN A 98 -6.03 -1.85 -32.56
N ALA A 99 -7.02 -2.71 -32.29
CA ALA A 99 -6.82 -3.95 -31.58
C ALA A 99 -5.81 -4.82 -32.32
N ALA A 100 -4.72 -5.19 -31.69
CA ALA A 100 -4.06 -6.50 -31.72
C ALA A 100 -2.57 -6.42 -31.31
N ALA A 101 -2.25 -7.27 -30.33
CA ALA A 101 -0.96 -7.90 -30.07
C ALA A 101 0.23 -7.02 -29.61
N GLU A 102 0.61 -7.06 -28.36
CA GLU A 102 1.63 -7.98 -27.82
C GLU A 102 1.84 -7.70 -26.31
N GLU A 103 1.75 -8.77 -25.55
CA GLU A 103 2.13 -8.86 -24.14
C GLU A 103 3.61 -8.56 -23.94
N ASN A 104 3.93 -7.68 -22.99
CA ASN A 104 5.02 -7.93 -22.05
C ASN A 104 4.97 -6.95 -20.86
N ALA A 105 4.87 -7.54 -19.71
CA ALA A 105 4.97 -7.14 -18.33
C ALA A 105 5.67 -5.80 -18.00
N THR A 106 4.87 -4.80 -17.64
CA THR A 106 5.15 -3.82 -16.59
C THR A 106 3.82 -3.52 -15.91
N GLY A 107 3.80 -3.52 -14.56
CA GLY A 107 2.58 -3.52 -13.77
C GLY A 107 1.50 -2.56 -14.28
N SER A 108 0.32 -3.10 -14.52
CA SER A 108 -0.85 -2.36 -14.98
C SER A 108 -1.22 -1.30 -13.93
N ALA A 109 -1.10 -0.03 -14.29
CA ALA A 109 -1.87 1.00 -13.63
C ALA A 109 -3.35 0.65 -13.87
N ASP A 110 -4.09 0.35 -12.80
CA ASP A 110 -5.55 0.20 -12.90
C ASP A 110 -6.10 1.50 -13.48
N GLU A 111 -6.71 1.43 -14.63
CA GLU A 111 -7.23 2.62 -15.33
C GLU A 111 -8.59 2.98 -14.73
N PHE A 112 -8.60 3.81 -13.70
CA PHE A 112 -9.80 4.29 -13.06
C PHE A 112 -10.42 5.43 -13.86
N VAL A 113 -11.67 5.24 -14.30
CA VAL A 113 -12.42 6.24 -15.05
C VAL A 113 -13.27 7.06 -14.07
N TYR A 114 -13.18 8.40 -14.15
CA TYR A 114 -13.99 9.29 -13.33
C TYR A 114 -15.47 8.99 -13.47
N ALA A 115 -16.18 8.91 -12.35
CA ALA A 115 -17.63 8.76 -12.27
C ALA A 115 -18.21 9.89 -11.41
N ALA A 116 -19.24 10.59 -11.94
CA ALA A 116 -19.96 11.57 -11.15
C ALA A 116 -20.68 10.91 -9.97
N VAL A 117 -20.84 11.65 -8.87
CA VAL A 117 -21.52 11.14 -7.68
C VAL A 117 -22.98 10.84 -8.01
N ASP A 118 -23.41 9.60 -7.75
CA ASP A 118 -24.81 9.17 -7.84
C ASP A 118 -25.51 9.53 -6.50
N PRO A 119 -26.57 10.33 -6.53
CA PRO A 119 -27.31 10.70 -5.33
C PRO A 119 -28.04 9.53 -4.65
N GLU A 120 -28.20 8.40 -5.33
CA GLU A 120 -28.80 7.19 -4.75
C GLU A 120 -27.79 6.26 -4.09
N GLN A 121 -26.47 6.48 -4.30
CA GLN A 121 -25.41 5.66 -3.71
C GLN A 121 -24.76 6.38 -2.53
N ASP A 122 -25.11 5.99 -1.32
CA ASP A 122 -24.61 6.63 -0.09
C ASP A 122 -23.15 6.30 0.17
N TYR A 123 -22.73 5.04 0.02
CA TYR A 123 -21.41 4.55 0.37
C TYR A 123 -20.73 3.81 -0.77
N GLY A 124 -19.40 3.93 -0.82
CA GLY A 124 -18.52 3.16 -1.68
C GLY A 124 -17.17 2.92 -1.01
N PHE A 125 -16.39 2.02 -1.56
CA PHE A 125 -15.15 1.56 -0.95
C PHE A 125 -14.02 1.49 -1.96
N VAL A 126 -12.84 1.93 -1.52
CA VAL A 126 -11.56 1.79 -2.20
C VAL A 126 -10.61 1.06 -1.26
N ALA A 127 -9.92 0.04 -1.72
CA ALA A 127 -8.90 -0.66 -0.96
C ALA A 127 -7.58 -0.70 -1.73
N VAL A 128 -6.47 -0.77 -0.99
CA VAL A 128 -5.17 -1.05 -1.57
C VAL A 128 -4.80 -2.50 -1.30
N ALA A 129 -4.48 -3.25 -2.34
CA ALA A 129 -4.02 -4.62 -2.24
C ALA A 129 -3.15 -5.00 -3.43
N ALA A 130 -2.24 -5.96 -3.24
CA ALA A 130 -1.45 -6.57 -4.30
C ALA A 130 -1.80 -8.06 -4.42
N GLY A 131 -1.96 -8.55 -5.63
CA GLY A 131 -2.34 -9.92 -5.94
C GLY A 131 -3.79 -10.06 -6.40
N GLU A 132 -3.99 -10.81 -7.49
CA GLU A 132 -5.31 -10.96 -8.10
C GLU A 132 -6.32 -11.65 -7.17
N GLY A 133 -5.87 -12.59 -6.35
CA GLY A 133 -6.74 -13.25 -5.36
C GLY A 133 -7.24 -12.27 -4.31
N LEU A 134 -6.38 -11.40 -3.78
CA LEU A 134 -6.79 -10.37 -2.82
C LEU A 134 -7.67 -9.31 -3.45
N LYS A 135 -7.42 -8.93 -4.71
CA LYS A 135 -8.31 -8.05 -5.47
C LYS A 135 -9.71 -8.64 -5.59
N GLY A 136 -9.80 -9.93 -5.91
CA GLY A 136 -11.06 -10.67 -5.95
C GLY A 136 -11.78 -10.67 -4.60
N VAL A 137 -11.07 -10.96 -3.52
CA VAL A 137 -11.64 -10.95 -2.16
C VAL A 137 -12.22 -9.59 -1.79
N PHE A 138 -11.49 -8.49 -2.03
CA PHE A 138 -12.01 -7.15 -1.72
C PHE A 138 -13.22 -6.80 -2.61
N THR A 139 -13.19 -7.19 -3.89
CA THR A 139 -14.35 -7.02 -4.78
C THR A 139 -15.58 -7.77 -4.28
N ASP A 140 -15.41 -9.02 -3.85
CA ASP A 140 -16.49 -9.84 -3.26
C ASP A 140 -17.02 -9.26 -1.95
N LEU A 141 -16.18 -8.56 -1.18
CA LEU A 141 -16.57 -7.83 0.02
C LEU A 141 -17.27 -6.49 -0.28
N GLY A 142 -17.42 -6.11 -1.55
CA GLY A 142 -18.12 -4.89 -1.96
C GLY A 142 -17.21 -3.68 -2.22
N VAL A 143 -15.89 -3.86 -2.30
CA VAL A 143 -14.98 -2.80 -2.71
C VAL A 143 -15.13 -2.54 -4.20
N ALA A 144 -15.44 -1.30 -4.57
CA ALA A 144 -15.69 -0.90 -5.95
C ALA A 144 -14.39 -0.70 -6.75
N ALA A 145 -13.34 -0.24 -6.11
CA ALA A 145 -12.05 -0.02 -6.75
C ALA A 145 -10.89 -0.53 -5.86
N VAL A 146 -10.07 -1.41 -6.39
CA VAL A 146 -8.86 -1.90 -5.71
C VAL A 146 -7.64 -1.33 -6.40
N VAL A 147 -6.88 -0.51 -5.68
CA VAL A 147 -5.63 0.07 -6.16
C VAL A 147 -4.51 -0.95 -5.96
N SER A 148 -3.81 -1.27 -7.04
CA SER A 148 -2.65 -2.16 -6.98
C SER A 148 -1.51 -1.49 -6.22
N GLY A 149 -1.06 -2.11 -5.14
CA GLY A 149 0.01 -1.58 -4.33
C GLY A 149 0.27 -2.40 -3.08
N GLY A 150 1.41 -2.15 -2.46
CA GLY A 150 1.81 -2.89 -1.28
C GLY A 150 3.29 -2.69 -0.96
N GLN A 151 3.97 -3.72 -0.52
CA GLN A 151 5.32 -3.66 0.08
C GLN A 151 6.43 -3.19 -0.87
N THR A 152 6.30 -3.42 -2.17
CA THR A 152 7.33 -3.07 -3.16
C THR A 152 7.01 -1.82 -3.97
N MET A 153 5.73 -1.46 -4.08
CA MET A 153 5.27 -0.26 -4.78
C MET A 153 4.11 0.35 -4.01
N ASN A 154 4.37 1.47 -3.34
CA ASN A 154 3.29 2.26 -2.77
C ASN A 154 2.61 3.03 -3.91
N PRO A 155 1.26 2.96 -4.02
CA PRO A 155 0.54 3.78 -4.98
C PRO A 155 0.76 5.27 -4.67
N ALA A 156 0.80 6.07 -5.70
CA ALA A 156 0.86 7.52 -5.56
C ALA A 156 -0.47 8.07 -5.02
N THR A 157 -0.46 9.28 -4.49
CA THR A 157 -1.69 9.98 -4.07
C THR A 157 -2.68 10.08 -5.22
N GLU A 158 -2.20 10.32 -6.44
CA GLU A 158 -2.99 10.42 -7.66
C GLU A 158 -3.69 9.12 -8.03
N ASP A 159 -3.06 7.96 -7.81
CA ASP A 159 -3.67 6.65 -8.07
C ASP A 159 -4.84 6.39 -7.13
N ILE A 160 -4.66 6.71 -5.85
CA ILE A 160 -5.72 6.59 -4.83
C ILE A 160 -6.85 7.58 -5.12
N LEU A 161 -6.51 8.82 -5.50
CA LEU A 161 -7.50 9.84 -5.87
C LEU A 161 -8.32 9.42 -7.09
N ALA A 162 -7.67 8.88 -8.14
CA ALA A 162 -8.36 8.37 -9.31
C ALA A 162 -9.33 7.23 -8.96
N ALA A 163 -8.91 6.31 -8.09
CA ALA A 163 -9.77 5.25 -7.58
C ALA A 163 -10.97 5.81 -6.81
N ILE A 164 -10.77 6.78 -5.91
CA ILE A 164 -11.84 7.44 -5.18
C ILE A 164 -12.84 8.09 -6.15
N GLN A 165 -12.35 8.82 -7.14
CA GLN A 165 -13.18 9.52 -8.12
C GLN A 165 -13.87 8.60 -9.14
N SER A 166 -13.46 7.34 -9.24
CA SER A 166 -14.14 6.33 -10.05
C SER A 166 -15.36 5.70 -9.35
N VAL A 167 -15.50 5.88 -8.04
CA VAL A 167 -16.60 5.30 -7.25
C VAL A 167 -17.72 6.31 -7.13
N PRO A 168 -18.90 6.08 -7.72
CA PRO A 168 -20.00 7.08 -7.79
C PRO A 168 -20.79 7.19 -6.49
N ALA A 169 -20.13 7.22 -5.34
CA ALA A 169 -20.78 7.28 -4.03
C ALA A 169 -20.62 8.65 -3.38
N LYS A 170 -21.60 9.06 -2.56
CA LYS A 170 -21.55 10.30 -1.76
C LYS A 170 -20.41 10.28 -0.76
N THR A 171 -20.16 9.12 -0.13
CA THR A 171 -19.06 8.92 0.81
C THR A 171 -18.26 7.69 0.38
N VAL A 172 -16.95 7.85 0.22
CA VAL A 172 -16.03 6.77 -0.14
C VAL A 172 -15.12 6.47 1.06
N PHE A 173 -15.19 5.23 1.52
CA PHE A 173 -14.24 4.71 2.52
C PHE A 173 -12.97 4.21 1.81
N VAL A 174 -11.81 4.56 2.34
CA VAL A 174 -10.51 4.13 1.82
C VAL A 174 -9.79 3.28 2.84
N LEU A 175 -9.42 2.06 2.44
CA LEU A 175 -8.67 1.10 3.24
C LEU A 175 -7.24 0.97 2.68
N PRO A 176 -6.26 1.69 3.25
CA PRO A 176 -4.87 1.67 2.76
C PRO A 176 -4.18 0.31 2.94
N ASN A 177 -4.53 -0.46 3.96
CA ASN A 177 -4.02 -1.80 4.28
C ASN A 177 -2.48 -1.88 4.43
N ASN A 178 -1.84 -0.74 4.59
CA ASN A 178 -0.41 -0.60 4.80
C ASN A 178 -0.13 0.75 5.47
N LYS A 179 0.65 0.74 6.56
CA LYS A 179 1.00 1.97 7.30
C LYS A 179 1.67 3.04 6.43
N ASN A 180 2.43 2.63 5.41
CA ASN A 180 3.16 3.55 4.53
C ASN A 180 2.25 4.23 3.49
N ILE A 181 1.03 3.72 3.30
CA ILE A 181 0.05 4.22 2.32
C ILE A 181 -0.97 5.16 2.98
N ILE A 182 -1.14 5.09 4.31
CA ILE A 182 -2.13 5.90 5.05
C ILE A 182 -2.01 7.38 4.70
N MET A 183 -0.79 7.91 4.69
CA MET A 183 -0.55 9.32 4.40
C MET A 183 -0.95 9.71 2.97
N ALA A 184 -0.67 8.87 1.98
CA ALA A 184 -1.10 9.11 0.59
C ALA A 184 -2.63 9.09 0.46
N ALA A 185 -3.31 8.20 1.19
CA ALA A 185 -4.77 8.15 1.27
C ALA A 185 -5.35 9.41 1.94
N GLU A 186 -4.75 9.91 3.02
CA GLU A 186 -5.16 11.15 3.68
C GLU A 186 -4.93 12.40 2.81
N GLN A 187 -3.90 12.39 1.97
CA GLN A 187 -3.68 13.46 0.98
C GLN A 187 -4.73 13.37 -0.14
N ALA A 188 -5.02 12.19 -0.67
CA ALA A 188 -6.06 11.97 -1.67
C ALA A 188 -7.43 12.41 -1.14
N GLN A 189 -7.74 12.15 0.15
CA GLN A 189 -8.96 12.62 0.82
C GLN A 189 -9.14 14.12 0.69
N LYS A 190 -8.07 14.90 0.87
CA LYS A 190 -8.13 16.38 0.81
C LYS A 190 -8.35 16.93 -0.58
N LEU A 191 -7.99 16.15 -1.61
CA LEU A 191 -8.09 16.53 -3.02
C LEU A 191 -9.37 16.02 -3.69
N ALA A 192 -10.11 15.13 -3.03
CA ALA A 192 -11.29 14.51 -3.59
C ALA A 192 -12.46 15.49 -3.69
N ASP A 193 -13.30 15.32 -4.74
CA ASP A 193 -14.51 16.07 -5.01
C ASP A 193 -15.77 15.56 -4.26
N ARG A 194 -15.58 14.56 -3.40
CA ARG A 194 -16.64 13.89 -2.62
C ARG A 194 -16.17 13.63 -1.20
N LYS A 195 -17.11 13.28 -0.30
CA LYS A 195 -16.74 12.93 1.07
C LYS A 195 -15.91 11.65 1.07
N VAL A 196 -14.74 11.69 1.71
CA VAL A 196 -13.85 10.54 1.87
C VAL A 196 -13.58 10.30 3.35
N VAL A 197 -13.60 9.04 3.74
CA VAL A 197 -13.24 8.59 5.09
C VAL A 197 -12.10 7.59 4.97
N VAL A 198 -10.92 7.96 5.41
CA VAL A 198 -9.77 7.05 5.46
C VAL A 198 -9.86 6.22 6.74
N LEU A 199 -9.93 4.89 6.58
CA LEU A 199 -9.83 3.94 7.67
C LEU A 199 -8.35 3.52 7.76
N PRO A 200 -7.59 3.89 8.81
CA PRO A 200 -6.13 3.70 8.85
C PRO A 200 -5.74 2.23 9.10
N THR A 201 -6.25 1.32 8.27
CA THR A 201 -5.89 -0.09 8.26
C THR A 201 -4.42 -0.25 7.86
N ARG A 202 -3.69 -1.07 8.61
CA ARG A 202 -2.24 -1.24 8.45
C ARG A 202 -1.87 -2.55 7.77
N THR A 203 -2.83 -3.45 7.62
CA THR A 203 -2.63 -4.78 7.01
C THR A 203 -3.86 -5.16 6.20
N VAL A 204 -3.66 -6.04 5.21
CA VAL A 204 -4.77 -6.61 4.42
C VAL A 204 -5.79 -7.33 5.30
N PRO A 205 -5.42 -8.19 6.28
CA PRO A 205 -6.38 -8.77 7.21
C PRO A 205 -7.24 -7.74 7.94
N GLN A 206 -6.65 -6.64 8.43
CA GLN A 206 -7.43 -5.56 9.05
C GLN A 206 -8.46 -4.96 8.09
N GLY A 207 -8.08 -4.75 6.84
CA GLY A 207 -8.99 -4.23 5.81
C GLY A 207 -10.14 -5.19 5.53
N MET A 208 -9.88 -6.48 5.46
CA MET A 208 -10.91 -7.50 5.25
C MET A 208 -11.92 -7.51 6.42
N THR A 209 -11.42 -7.54 7.64
CA THR A 209 -12.29 -7.52 8.84
C THR A 209 -13.06 -6.21 8.98
N ALA A 210 -12.45 -5.06 8.63
CA ALA A 210 -13.16 -3.79 8.56
C ALA A 210 -14.35 -3.87 7.60
N MET A 211 -14.17 -4.38 6.38
CA MET A 211 -15.24 -4.53 5.39
C MET A 211 -16.39 -5.42 5.88
N LEU A 212 -16.08 -6.52 6.57
CA LEU A 212 -17.09 -7.43 7.13
C LEU A 212 -17.94 -6.78 8.23
N ASN A 213 -17.47 -5.69 8.82
CA ASN A 213 -18.16 -4.96 9.90
C ASN A 213 -18.81 -3.65 9.43
N PHE A 214 -18.95 -3.44 8.14
CA PHE A 214 -19.72 -2.34 7.59
C PHE A 214 -21.24 -2.60 7.73
N ASP A 215 -21.97 -1.59 8.18
CA ASP A 215 -23.43 -1.61 8.26
C ASP A 215 -24.04 -0.44 7.46
N PRO A 216 -24.79 -0.72 6.38
CA PRO A 216 -25.39 0.33 5.56
C PRO A 216 -26.47 1.16 6.31
N GLY A 217 -26.95 0.68 7.45
CA GLY A 217 -27.89 1.38 8.31
C GLY A 217 -27.28 2.44 9.23
N LEU A 218 -25.95 2.46 9.34
CA LEU A 218 -25.21 3.41 10.18
C LEU A 218 -24.70 4.62 9.36
N SER A 219 -24.49 5.73 10.05
CA SER A 219 -23.80 6.89 9.45
C SER A 219 -22.35 6.57 9.10
N ALA A 220 -21.73 7.43 8.28
CA ALA A 220 -20.31 7.28 7.91
C ALA A 220 -19.37 7.28 9.14
N ASP A 221 -19.66 8.13 10.11
CA ASP A 221 -18.82 8.27 11.31
C ASP A 221 -18.98 7.06 12.25
N GLU A 222 -20.21 6.55 12.40
CA GLU A 222 -20.47 5.32 13.16
C GLU A 222 -19.83 4.12 12.50
N ASN A 223 -19.92 4.00 11.16
CA ASN A 223 -19.23 2.96 10.41
C ASN A 223 -17.72 3.04 10.55
N ALA A 224 -17.11 4.23 10.50
CA ALA A 224 -15.67 4.40 10.69
C ALA A 224 -15.22 3.86 12.05
N VAL A 225 -15.96 4.16 13.12
CA VAL A 225 -15.67 3.65 14.46
C VAL A 225 -15.88 2.13 14.54
N ASN A 226 -16.99 1.62 14.04
CA ASN A 226 -17.31 0.20 14.06
C ASN A 226 -16.30 -0.65 13.28
N MET A 227 -16.01 -0.26 12.05
CA MET A 227 -15.06 -0.94 11.17
C MET A 227 -13.63 -0.93 11.73
N MET A 228 -13.17 0.20 12.29
CA MET A 228 -11.84 0.29 12.89
C MET A 228 -11.74 -0.45 14.21
N SER A 229 -12.77 -0.42 15.03
CA SER A 229 -12.83 -1.22 16.26
C SER A 229 -12.67 -2.71 15.97
N ALA A 230 -13.32 -3.22 14.93
CA ALA A 230 -13.15 -4.61 14.50
C ALA A 230 -11.73 -4.88 13.99
N ALA A 231 -11.20 -4.00 13.14
CA ALA A 231 -9.86 -4.14 12.57
C ALA A 231 -8.74 -4.16 13.63
N GLU A 232 -8.89 -3.40 14.72
CA GLU A 232 -7.91 -3.34 15.81
C GLU A 232 -7.77 -4.67 16.59
N HIS A 233 -8.78 -5.54 16.54
CA HIS A 233 -8.72 -6.86 17.16
C HIS A 233 -8.00 -7.92 16.32
N VAL A 234 -7.66 -7.59 15.08
CA VAL A 234 -6.95 -8.48 14.16
C VAL A 234 -5.45 -8.47 14.44
N ASP A 235 -4.90 -9.62 14.82
CA ASP A 235 -3.45 -9.82 14.81
C ASP A 235 -3.01 -10.35 13.44
N THR A 236 -1.98 -9.72 12.88
CA THR A 236 -1.46 -10.10 11.55
C THR A 236 -0.06 -10.72 11.66
N GLY A 237 0.07 -11.94 11.14
CA GLY A 237 1.34 -12.61 10.92
C GLY A 237 1.77 -12.52 9.46
N LEU A 238 3.07 -12.38 9.22
CA LEU A 238 3.65 -12.33 7.88
C LEU A 238 4.83 -13.28 7.80
N ILE A 239 4.89 -14.07 6.73
CA ILE A 239 6.05 -14.92 6.40
C ILE A 239 6.63 -14.37 5.09
N THR A 240 7.89 -13.94 5.17
CA THR A 240 8.62 -13.33 4.05
C THR A 240 10.10 -13.73 4.08
N TYR A 241 10.90 -13.13 3.24
CA TYR A 241 12.35 -13.35 3.17
C TYR A 241 13.12 -12.04 3.34
N ALA A 242 14.35 -12.15 3.82
CA ALA A 242 15.26 -11.02 3.92
C ALA A 242 15.79 -10.63 2.53
N ALA A 243 15.49 -9.41 2.08
CA ALA A 243 15.95 -8.91 0.79
C ALA A 243 17.47 -8.63 0.75
N ARG A 244 18.09 -8.43 1.93
CA ARG A 244 19.51 -8.15 2.12
C ARG A 244 19.97 -8.67 3.48
N ASP A 245 21.30 -8.75 3.65
CA ASP A 245 21.88 -8.98 4.97
C ASP A 245 21.53 -7.81 5.89
N SER A 246 21.12 -8.12 7.09
CA SER A 246 20.74 -7.12 8.11
C SER A 246 21.02 -7.63 9.51
N GLU A 247 20.94 -6.75 10.49
CA GLU A 247 21.01 -7.09 11.91
C GLU A 247 19.71 -6.62 12.58
N TYR A 248 19.10 -7.48 13.37
CA TYR A 248 17.89 -7.17 14.11
C TYR A 248 18.00 -7.77 15.51
N ASP A 249 17.89 -6.94 16.54
CA ASP A 249 17.95 -7.32 17.95
C ASP A 249 19.22 -8.16 18.28
N GLY A 250 20.39 -7.73 17.75
CA GLY A 250 21.66 -8.40 17.95
C GLY A 250 21.83 -9.72 17.18
N ARG A 251 20.90 -10.05 16.27
CA ARG A 251 20.97 -11.24 15.39
C ARG A 251 21.27 -10.85 13.98
N SER A 252 22.25 -11.52 13.36
CA SER A 252 22.50 -11.38 11.93
C SER A 252 21.47 -12.18 11.14
N ILE A 253 20.78 -11.50 10.22
CA ILE A 253 19.83 -12.09 9.28
C ILE A 253 20.47 -12.04 7.90
N LYS A 254 20.57 -13.19 7.22
CA LYS A 254 21.17 -13.29 5.90
C LYS A 254 20.13 -13.08 4.80
N LYS A 255 20.59 -12.53 3.66
CA LYS A 255 19.74 -12.42 2.47
C LYS A 255 19.13 -13.78 2.10
N GLY A 256 17.84 -13.81 1.87
CA GLY A 256 17.07 -15.03 1.54
C GLY A 256 16.61 -15.85 2.75
N GLU A 257 17.04 -15.50 3.97
CA GLU A 257 16.55 -16.14 5.19
C GLU A 257 15.08 -15.81 5.39
N ILE A 258 14.27 -16.81 5.77
CA ILE A 258 12.84 -16.62 6.00
C ILE A 258 12.62 -15.92 7.33
N MET A 259 11.75 -14.93 7.33
CA MET A 259 11.38 -14.14 8.50
C MET A 259 9.90 -14.31 8.81
N ALA A 260 9.58 -14.50 10.08
CA ALA A 260 8.21 -14.43 10.60
C ALA A 260 8.06 -13.11 11.36
N LEU A 261 7.03 -12.34 10.97
CA LEU A 261 6.70 -11.07 11.62
C LEU A 261 5.30 -11.17 12.26
N GLN A 262 5.16 -10.60 13.43
CA GLN A 262 3.87 -10.41 14.11
C GLN A 262 3.63 -8.92 14.28
N ASN A 263 2.53 -8.41 13.72
CA ASN A 263 2.18 -6.98 13.77
C ASN A 263 3.35 -6.05 13.38
N GLY A 264 4.13 -6.46 12.35
CA GLY A 264 5.25 -5.71 11.81
C GLY A 264 6.60 -5.88 12.54
N LYS A 265 6.66 -6.69 13.61
CA LYS A 265 7.92 -6.99 14.33
C LYS A 265 8.41 -8.38 13.98
N ILE A 266 9.71 -8.54 13.71
CA ILE A 266 10.33 -9.86 13.49
C ILE A 266 10.31 -10.64 14.81
N VAL A 267 9.70 -11.82 14.78
CA VAL A 267 9.60 -12.70 15.95
C VAL A 267 10.46 -13.96 15.82
N SER A 268 10.73 -14.40 14.60
CA SER A 268 11.64 -15.51 14.35
C SER A 268 12.21 -15.49 12.93
N THR A 269 13.33 -16.19 12.73
CA THR A 269 13.96 -16.44 11.42
C THR A 269 14.21 -17.93 11.24
N GLY A 270 14.36 -18.37 10.00
CA GLY A 270 14.60 -19.79 9.69
C GLY A 270 14.64 -20.06 8.19
N THR A 271 14.52 -21.34 7.84
CA THR A 271 14.61 -21.82 6.45
C THR A 271 13.38 -22.57 5.94
N ASP A 272 12.49 -22.98 6.83
CA ASP A 272 11.31 -23.78 6.50
C ASP A 272 10.04 -22.93 6.61
N ILE A 273 9.51 -22.54 5.46
CA ILE A 273 8.33 -21.65 5.33
C ILE A 273 7.12 -22.25 6.05
N THR A 274 6.79 -23.49 5.77
CA THR A 274 5.63 -24.18 6.34
C THR A 274 5.70 -24.27 7.85
N LYS A 275 6.87 -24.66 8.38
CA LYS A 275 7.13 -24.77 9.82
C LYS A 275 7.03 -23.41 10.51
N MET A 276 7.58 -22.36 9.90
CA MET A 276 7.49 -21.01 10.44
C MET A 276 6.06 -20.49 10.43
N THR A 277 5.29 -20.79 9.38
CA THR A 277 3.89 -20.36 9.25
C THR A 277 3.01 -20.95 10.36
N TYR A 278 3.01 -22.28 10.59
CA TYR A 278 2.17 -22.83 11.64
C TYR A 278 2.65 -22.46 13.05
N ARG A 279 3.96 -22.28 13.26
CA ARG A 279 4.52 -21.81 14.53
C ARG A 279 4.09 -20.38 14.84
N LEU A 280 4.12 -19.51 13.83
CA LEU A 280 3.67 -18.12 13.97
C LEU A 280 2.17 -18.09 14.31
N ALA A 281 1.33 -18.78 13.53
CA ALA A 281 -0.11 -18.86 13.79
C ALA A 281 -0.41 -19.35 15.21
N ARG A 282 0.29 -20.40 15.64
CA ARG A 282 0.15 -20.95 16.99
C ARG A 282 0.59 -19.99 18.08
N SER A 283 1.65 -19.22 17.87
CA SER A 283 2.15 -18.24 18.85
C SER A 283 1.24 -17.02 18.98
N MET A 284 0.54 -16.66 17.91
CA MET A 284 -0.40 -15.54 17.88
C MET A 284 -1.76 -15.90 18.51
N LYS A 285 -2.09 -17.18 18.59
CA LYS A 285 -3.34 -17.66 19.15
C LYS A 285 -3.52 -17.21 20.59
N LYS A 286 -4.69 -16.65 20.91
CA LYS A 286 -5.15 -16.27 22.24
C LYS A 286 -6.29 -17.22 22.70
N LYS A 287 -6.75 -17.06 23.94
CA LYS A 287 -7.86 -17.88 24.49
C LYS A 287 -9.18 -17.62 23.80
N ASP A 288 -9.39 -16.42 23.32
CA ASP A 288 -10.58 -15.91 22.66
C ASP A 288 -10.51 -15.97 21.12
N THR A 289 -9.41 -16.45 20.57
CA THR A 289 -9.26 -16.64 19.11
C THR A 289 -10.31 -17.63 18.59
N GLN A 290 -11.08 -17.19 17.60
CA GLN A 290 -12.12 -17.98 16.94
C GLN A 290 -11.76 -18.33 15.49
N PHE A 291 -11.07 -17.43 14.80
CA PHE A 291 -10.76 -17.56 13.37
C PHE A 291 -9.26 -17.39 13.09
N ILE A 292 -8.75 -18.21 12.21
CA ILE A 292 -7.42 -18.05 11.61
C ILE A 292 -7.58 -18.17 10.11
N THR A 293 -7.18 -17.12 9.36
CA THR A 293 -7.15 -17.15 7.90
C THR A 293 -5.72 -17.17 7.41
N VAL A 294 -5.38 -18.17 6.60
CA VAL A 294 -4.07 -18.32 5.96
C VAL A 294 -4.20 -17.84 4.52
N ILE A 295 -3.44 -16.80 4.16
CA ILE A 295 -3.48 -16.19 2.82
C ILE A 295 -2.16 -16.51 2.14
N SER A 296 -2.18 -17.31 1.07
CA SER A 296 -0.98 -17.70 0.32
C SER A 296 -0.61 -16.68 -0.75
N GLY A 297 0.69 -16.42 -0.91
CA GLY A 297 1.25 -15.54 -1.93
C GLY A 297 1.52 -16.22 -3.27
N CYS A 298 1.94 -15.44 -4.26
CA CYS A 298 2.19 -15.92 -5.63
C CYS A 298 3.35 -16.92 -5.73
N ASP A 299 4.27 -16.94 -4.77
CA ASP A 299 5.43 -17.84 -4.73
C ASP A 299 5.14 -19.15 -3.96
N VAL A 300 3.87 -19.42 -3.64
CA VAL A 300 3.43 -20.64 -2.95
C VAL A 300 2.53 -21.45 -3.90
N SER A 301 2.86 -22.72 -4.08
CA SER A 301 2.00 -23.64 -4.83
C SER A 301 0.71 -23.96 -4.06
N ASP A 302 -0.37 -24.29 -4.79
CA ASP A 302 -1.65 -24.67 -4.17
C ASP A 302 -1.49 -25.87 -3.24
N GLU A 303 -0.64 -26.86 -3.61
CA GLU A 303 -0.33 -28.02 -2.79
C GLU A 303 0.34 -27.65 -1.46
N ASP A 304 1.34 -26.75 -1.52
CA ASP A 304 2.02 -26.27 -0.29
C ASP A 304 1.11 -25.40 0.57
N ALA A 305 0.23 -24.63 -0.06
CA ALA A 305 -0.76 -23.81 0.63
C ALA A 305 -1.77 -24.67 1.40
N GLU A 306 -2.30 -25.73 0.75
CA GLU A 306 -3.21 -26.67 1.38
C GLU A 306 -2.53 -27.41 2.55
N LYS A 307 -1.34 -27.98 2.31
CA LYS A 307 -0.53 -28.65 3.33
C LYS A 307 -0.22 -27.75 4.52
N THR A 308 0.15 -26.49 4.26
CA THR A 308 0.45 -25.54 5.35
C THR A 308 -0.80 -25.20 6.15
N THR A 309 -1.93 -24.98 5.47
CA THR A 309 -3.22 -24.70 6.10
C THR A 309 -3.69 -25.86 6.96
N ASP A 310 -3.53 -27.09 6.50
CA ASP A 310 -3.87 -28.29 7.28
C ASP A 310 -2.99 -28.44 8.52
N LEU A 311 -1.72 -28.11 8.41
CA LEU A 311 -0.83 -28.07 9.58
C LEU A 311 -1.22 -26.97 10.57
N VAL A 312 -1.59 -25.79 10.11
CA VAL A 312 -2.12 -24.72 10.98
C VAL A 312 -3.37 -25.23 11.71
N ARG A 313 -4.32 -25.85 10.99
CA ARG A 313 -5.54 -26.43 11.54
C ARG A 313 -5.22 -27.48 12.60
N ALA A 314 -4.31 -28.42 12.30
CA ALA A 314 -3.91 -29.47 13.22
C ALA A 314 -3.18 -28.95 14.48
N LYS A 315 -2.37 -27.89 14.35
CA LYS A 315 -1.52 -27.36 15.42
C LYS A 315 -2.18 -26.27 16.26
N CYS A 316 -3.11 -25.50 15.69
CA CYS A 316 -3.89 -24.50 16.44
C CYS A 316 -5.11 -25.10 17.12
N GLY A 317 -5.68 -26.20 16.61
CA GLY A 317 -6.59 -27.17 17.22
C GLY A 317 -7.95 -26.68 17.69
N GLY A 318 -8.80 -27.59 17.96
CA GLY A 318 -10.01 -27.45 18.79
C GLY A 318 -11.16 -26.70 18.10
N SER A 319 -11.59 -25.61 18.69
CA SER A 319 -12.76 -24.83 18.30
C SER A 319 -12.45 -23.71 17.31
N ILE A 320 -11.19 -23.58 16.87
CA ILE A 320 -10.78 -22.51 15.95
C ILE A 320 -11.09 -22.90 14.51
N GLU A 321 -11.80 -22.04 13.81
CA GLU A 321 -12.02 -22.20 12.39
C GLU A 321 -10.78 -21.69 11.61
N VAL A 322 -10.24 -22.56 10.75
CA VAL A 322 -9.06 -22.25 9.93
C VAL A 322 -9.46 -22.30 8.46
N SER A 323 -9.36 -21.17 7.78
CA SER A 323 -9.64 -21.01 6.35
C SER A 323 -8.38 -20.68 5.56
N HIS A 324 -8.44 -20.92 4.24
CA HIS A 324 -7.40 -20.58 3.29
C HIS A 324 -7.94 -19.64 2.21
N ILE A 325 -7.12 -18.66 1.84
CA ILE A 325 -7.35 -17.76 0.71
C ILE A 325 -6.11 -17.78 -0.18
N SER A 326 -6.29 -18.03 -1.47
CA SER A 326 -5.24 -17.85 -2.48
C SER A 326 -5.17 -16.35 -2.82
N GLY A 327 -4.29 -15.61 -2.13
CA GLY A 327 -4.18 -14.15 -2.27
C GLY A 327 -3.39 -13.71 -3.48
N GLY A 328 -2.37 -14.49 -3.87
CA GLY A 328 -1.48 -14.17 -4.98
C GLY A 328 -0.60 -12.94 -4.75
N GLN A 329 -0.49 -12.47 -3.50
CA GLN A 329 0.34 -11.32 -3.16
C GLN A 329 1.83 -11.62 -3.33
N PRO A 330 2.63 -10.64 -3.82
CA PRO A 330 4.08 -10.77 -3.89
C PRO A 330 4.73 -10.56 -2.52
N VAL A 331 6.00 -10.93 -2.38
CA VAL A 331 6.87 -10.68 -1.19
C VAL A 331 6.53 -11.54 0.01
N TYR A 332 5.27 -11.76 0.30
CA TYR A 332 4.84 -12.59 1.42
C TYR A 332 4.44 -13.97 0.92
N TYR A 333 5.13 -15.01 1.40
CA TYR A 333 4.69 -16.39 1.19
C TYR A 333 3.33 -16.63 1.84
N TYR A 334 3.17 -16.13 3.08
CA TYR A 334 1.90 -16.20 3.78
C TYR A 334 1.62 -14.92 4.57
N MET A 335 0.36 -14.52 4.56
CA MET A 335 -0.22 -13.63 5.55
C MET A 335 -1.18 -14.44 6.42
N ILE A 336 -1.23 -14.15 7.71
CA ILE A 336 -2.06 -14.87 8.67
C ILE A 336 -2.90 -13.83 9.40
N SER A 337 -4.23 -13.98 9.37
CA SER A 337 -5.15 -13.26 10.23
C SER A 337 -5.49 -14.13 11.42
N VAL A 338 -5.47 -13.56 12.61
CA VAL A 338 -5.87 -14.21 13.85
C VAL A 338 -6.87 -13.32 14.56
N GLU A 339 -8.10 -13.83 14.77
CA GLU A 339 -9.25 -13.10 15.29
C GLU A 339 -9.95 -13.85 16.42
#